data_3cc4cad113fd9ce934fbe885f11f4bef
#
_entry.id   3cc4cad113fd9ce934fbe885f11f4bef
#
_cell.length_a   1.000
_cell.length_b   1.000
_cell.length_c   1.000
_cell.angle_alpha   90.00
_cell.angle_beta   90.00
_cell.angle_gamma   90.00
#
_symmetry.space_group_name_H-M   'P 1'
#
loop_
_entity.id
_entity.type
_entity.pdbx_description
1 polymer ?
#
loop_
_entity_poly.entity_id
_entity_poly.type
_entity_poly.pdbx_seq_one_letter_code
_entity_poly.pdbx_strand_id
1 'polypeptide(L)'
;ASQDAGLSENDWEVPVVLFPQGAAALSPSADAITFMMLMNSTNPDFLVGEQVRGAPYIRKAGVEPMGMGYLVCAPGGKAGEVGQANLIEADQADLVAAYAMCAESYGFSILYLEAGSGADTPVNPELIRAAKAASDKLVLLVGGGIRDGATAKLAIDAGADWIVTGNLAEEFVD
;
A
#
# COMPACT_ATOMS: atom_id res chain seq x y z
N ALA A 1 20.47 -2.65 -3.34
CA ALA A 1 21.31 -3.04 -4.49
C ALA A 1 20.62 -4.00 -5.44
N SER A 2 19.56 -4.71 -5.01
CA SER A 2 18.86 -5.71 -5.84
C SER A 2 17.66 -5.16 -6.63
N GLN A 3 17.14 -4.02 -6.27
CA GLN A 3 15.96 -3.45 -6.95
C GLN A 3 16.32 -2.75 -8.28
N ASP A 4 17.51 -2.17 -8.40
CA ASP A 4 17.95 -1.53 -9.65
C ASP A 4 18.31 -2.53 -10.76
N ALA A 5 18.75 -3.74 -10.42
CA ALA A 5 19.22 -4.70 -11.40
C ALA A 5 18.09 -5.24 -12.32
N GLY A 6 16.85 -5.15 -11.91
CA GLY A 6 15.68 -5.57 -12.70
C GLY A 6 14.99 -4.47 -13.51
N LEU A 7 15.27 -3.19 -13.19
CA LEU A 7 14.58 -2.06 -13.80
C LEU A 7 15.40 -1.35 -14.89
N SER A 8 16.75 -1.55 -14.90
CA SER A 8 17.66 -0.69 -15.64
C SER A 8 17.73 -0.92 -17.15
N GLU A 9 17.13 -1.96 -17.73
CA GLU A 9 17.31 -2.31 -19.15
C GLU A 9 16.06 -2.89 -19.84
N ASN A 10 14.88 -2.81 -19.21
CA ASN A 10 13.70 -3.40 -19.81
C ASN A 10 12.79 -2.35 -20.44
N ASP A 11 12.54 -2.49 -21.73
CA ASP A 11 11.41 -1.89 -22.43
C ASP A 11 10.10 -2.53 -21.93
N TRP A 12 9.72 -2.18 -20.69
CA TRP A 12 8.41 -2.57 -20.17
C TRP A 12 7.35 -1.81 -20.96
N GLU A 13 6.42 -2.54 -21.58
CA GLU A 13 5.27 -1.95 -22.26
C GLU A 13 4.26 -1.28 -21.33
N VAL A 14 4.45 -1.46 -19.99
CA VAL A 14 3.59 -0.92 -18.93
C VAL A 14 4.39 -0.08 -17.94
N PRO A 15 3.81 0.98 -17.37
CA PRO A 15 4.48 1.79 -16.36
C PRO A 15 4.90 0.97 -15.13
N VAL A 16 6.09 1.23 -14.61
CA VAL A 16 6.62 0.60 -13.41
C VAL A 16 6.47 1.55 -12.23
N VAL A 17 5.71 1.12 -11.23
CA VAL A 17 5.49 1.87 -9.99
C VAL A 17 6.31 1.24 -8.87
N LEU A 18 7.23 1.99 -8.28
CA LEU A 18 8.03 1.54 -7.15
C LEU A 18 7.21 1.61 -5.85
N PHE A 19 7.23 0.52 -5.08
CA PHE A 19 6.67 0.44 -3.73
C PHE A 19 7.81 0.32 -2.71
N PRO A 20 8.40 1.44 -2.24
CA PRO A 20 9.63 1.43 -1.45
C PRO A 20 9.36 1.12 0.02
N GLN A 21 10.31 0.49 0.68
CA GLN A 21 10.28 0.27 2.13
C GLN A 21 10.72 1.52 2.94
N GLY A 22 11.10 2.60 2.27
CA GLY A 22 11.54 3.87 2.87
C GLY A 22 12.48 4.63 1.94
N ALA A 23 12.98 5.79 2.38
CA ALA A 23 13.81 6.70 1.60
C ALA A 23 15.13 6.08 1.12
N ALA A 24 15.61 5.01 1.74
CA ALA A 24 16.83 4.31 1.34
C ALA A 24 16.61 3.33 0.17
N ALA A 25 15.36 3.05 -0.22
CA ALA A 25 14.99 2.09 -1.25
C ALA A 25 14.44 2.75 -2.53
N LEU A 26 14.87 3.98 -2.82
CA LEU A 26 14.43 4.74 -3.98
C LEU A 26 15.29 4.39 -5.22
N SER A 27 14.64 4.34 -6.39
CA SER A 27 15.29 4.13 -7.69
C SER A 27 14.83 5.19 -8.69
N PRO A 28 15.74 5.72 -9.56
CA PRO A 28 15.37 6.63 -10.62
C PRO A 28 14.81 5.90 -11.86
N SER A 29 14.83 4.56 -11.86
CA SER A 29 14.44 3.73 -13.02
C SER A 29 12.95 3.40 -13.06
N ALA A 30 12.17 3.88 -12.07
CA ALA A 30 10.72 3.73 -12.06
C ALA A 30 10.04 4.95 -12.70
N ASP A 31 8.87 4.73 -13.28
CA ASP A 31 8.03 5.81 -13.82
C ASP A 31 7.35 6.59 -12.70
N ALA A 32 6.90 5.89 -11.66
CA ALA A 32 6.25 6.48 -10.50
C ALA A 32 6.65 5.78 -9.19
N ILE A 33 6.29 6.39 -8.08
CA ILE A 33 6.53 5.86 -6.74
C ILE A 33 5.30 6.05 -5.86
N THR A 34 4.93 5.04 -5.08
CA THR A 34 3.95 5.22 -4.02
C THR A 34 4.53 6.09 -2.91
N PHE A 35 4.10 7.34 -2.86
CA PHE A 35 4.50 8.30 -1.83
C PHE A 35 3.55 8.15 -0.64
N MET A 36 3.82 7.12 0.17
CA MET A 36 2.89 6.62 1.17
C MET A 36 3.04 7.25 2.54
N MET A 37 1.92 7.40 3.23
CA MET A 37 1.83 7.72 4.65
C MET A 37 1.18 6.54 5.37
N LEU A 38 1.87 5.92 6.34
CA LEU A 38 1.26 4.91 7.21
C LEU A 38 0.39 5.60 8.25
N MET A 39 -0.87 5.83 7.90
CA MET A 39 -1.76 6.74 8.61
C MET A 39 -2.11 6.28 10.04
N ASN A 40 -2.05 4.97 10.32
CA ASN A 40 -2.29 4.42 11.66
C ASN A 40 -0.99 4.04 12.39
N SER A 41 0.18 4.55 11.96
CA SER A 41 1.43 4.41 12.70
C SER A 41 1.47 5.30 13.94
N THR A 42 2.10 4.80 15.00
CA THR A 42 2.46 5.59 16.19
C THR A 42 3.83 6.26 16.07
N ASN A 43 4.57 5.94 15.01
CA ASN A 43 5.91 6.47 14.76
C ASN A 43 5.86 7.59 13.71
N PRO A 44 6.25 8.84 14.05
CA PRO A 44 6.27 9.97 13.13
C PRO A 44 7.12 9.74 11.87
N ASP A 45 8.12 8.87 11.92
CA ASP A 45 8.93 8.55 10.75
C ASP A 45 8.12 7.90 9.64
N PHE A 46 7.14 7.06 9.96
CA PHE A 46 6.25 6.45 8.97
C PHE A 46 5.07 7.33 8.57
N LEU A 47 4.78 8.37 9.35
CA LEU A 47 3.77 9.38 9.01
C LEU A 47 4.32 10.40 8.02
N VAL A 48 5.48 10.98 8.28
CA VAL A 48 6.04 12.06 7.46
C VAL A 48 7.58 12.03 7.34
N GLY A 49 8.29 11.37 8.25
CA GLY A 49 9.76 11.41 8.30
C GLY A 49 10.42 10.83 7.05
N GLU A 50 10.01 9.65 6.60
CA GLU A 50 10.53 9.01 5.40
C GLU A 50 10.20 9.83 4.14
N GLN A 51 9.01 10.41 4.07
CA GLN A 51 8.59 11.26 2.96
C GLN A 51 9.47 12.52 2.86
N VAL A 52 9.75 13.17 3.99
CA VAL A 52 10.63 14.34 4.03
C VAL A 52 12.05 13.98 3.58
N ARG A 53 12.58 12.83 4.02
CA ARG A 53 13.90 12.33 3.59
C ARG A 53 13.96 12.00 2.11
N GLY A 54 12.91 11.39 1.56
CA GLY A 54 12.85 10.93 0.16
C GLY A 54 12.53 12.00 -0.87
N ALA A 55 11.72 13.01 -0.50
CA ALA A 55 11.18 13.99 -1.42
C ALA A 55 12.25 14.74 -2.28
N PRO A 56 13.40 15.19 -1.73
CA PRO A 56 14.42 15.84 -2.54
C PRO A 56 15.01 14.94 -3.64
N TYR A 57 15.19 13.64 -3.33
CA TYR A 57 15.68 12.68 -4.29
C TYR A 57 14.66 12.41 -5.40
N ILE A 58 13.39 12.14 -5.04
CA ILE A 58 12.28 11.89 -5.97
C ILE A 58 12.14 13.06 -6.94
N ARG A 59 12.15 14.30 -6.43
CA ARG A 59 12.08 15.51 -7.26
C ARG A 59 13.26 15.63 -8.21
N LYS A 60 14.49 15.32 -7.76
CA LYS A 60 15.70 15.37 -8.59
C LYS A 60 15.70 14.29 -9.67
N ALA A 61 15.21 13.10 -9.34
CA ALA A 61 15.13 11.95 -10.25
C ALA A 61 14.02 12.11 -11.30
N GLY A 62 13.03 13.00 -11.08
CA GLY A 62 11.90 13.20 -11.97
C GLY A 62 10.87 12.06 -11.94
N VAL A 63 10.91 11.20 -10.90
CA VAL A 63 9.93 10.13 -10.69
C VAL A 63 8.63 10.72 -10.17
N GLU A 64 7.48 10.28 -10.70
CA GLU A 64 6.17 10.79 -10.31
C GLU A 64 5.76 10.27 -8.90
N PRO A 65 5.53 11.15 -7.90
CA PRO A 65 5.05 10.73 -6.60
C PRO A 65 3.52 10.54 -6.61
N MET A 66 3.06 9.32 -6.33
CA MET A 66 1.64 9.00 -6.16
C MET A 66 1.27 9.02 -4.68
N GLY A 67 0.55 10.05 -4.24
CA GLY A 67 0.14 10.18 -2.83
C GLY A 67 -0.76 9.03 -2.41
N MET A 68 -0.35 8.31 -1.34
CA MET A 68 -1.06 7.12 -0.87
C MET A 68 -1.23 7.12 0.64
N GLY A 69 -2.48 6.97 1.09
CA GLY A 69 -2.77 6.56 2.45
C GLY A 69 -2.53 5.05 2.60
N TYR A 70 -1.84 4.63 3.65
CA TYR A 70 -1.54 3.23 3.94
C TYR A 70 -2.04 2.88 5.32
N LEU A 71 -2.86 1.83 5.44
CA LEU A 71 -3.46 1.37 6.69
C LEU A 71 -3.14 -0.09 6.91
N VAL A 72 -2.63 -0.44 8.07
CA VAL A 72 -2.43 -1.82 8.46
C VAL A 72 -3.61 -2.30 9.30
N CYS A 73 -4.29 -3.32 8.77
CA CYS A 73 -5.39 -4.03 9.43
C CYS A 73 -4.87 -5.29 10.13
N ALA A 74 -5.57 -5.78 11.14
CA ALA A 74 -5.25 -7.05 11.79
C ALA A 74 -5.29 -8.22 10.78
N PRO A 75 -4.36 -9.17 10.86
CA PRO A 75 -3.36 -9.39 11.90
C PRO A 75 -2.08 -8.54 11.76
N GLY A 76 -1.89 -7.77 10.67
CA GLY A 76 -0.82 -6.81 10.47
C GLY A 76 0.54 -7.37 10.08
N GLY A 77 0.87 -8.55 10.56
CA GLY A 77 2.14 -9.20 10.27
C GLY A 77 3.36 -8.30 10.46
N LYS A 78 4.38 -8.51 9.64
CA LYS A 78 5.60 -7.71 9.68
C LYS A 78 5.37 -6.23 9.38
N ALA A 79 4.39 -5.90 8.55
CA ALA A 79 4.06 -4.51 8.22
C ALA A 79 3.56 -3.74 9.45
N GLY A 80 2.71 -4.37 10.27
CA GLY A 80 2.23 -3.80 11.52
C GLY A 80 3.32 -3.63 12.56
N GLU A 81 4.19 -4.65 12.70
CA GLU A 81 5.30 -4.63 13.66
C GLU A 81 6.33 -3.54 13.31
N VAL A 82 6.88 -3.58 12.11
CA VAL A 82 7.88 -2.61 11.62
C VAL A 82 7.31 -1.20 11.58
N GLY A 83 6.09 -1.07 11.06
CA GLY A 83 5.39 0.21 10.95
C GLY A 83 4.91 0.77 12.28
N GLN A 84 5.01 0.02 13.39
CA GLN A 84 4.47 0.40 14.70
C GLN A 84 3.02 0.87 14.59
N ALA A 85 2.21 0.12 13.84
CA ALA A 85 0.83 0.48 13.54
C ALA A 85 -0.11 0.11 14.70
N ASN A 86 -1.04 0.99 15.00
CA ASN A 86 -2.25 0.63 15.73
C ASN A 86 -3.15 -0.14 14.76
N LEU A 87 -3.11 -1.47 14.85
CA LEU A 87 -3.85 -2.33 13.91
C LEU A 87 -5.35 -2.02 13.95
N ILE A 88 -5.97 -2.03 12.76
CA ILE A 88 -7.41 -1.86 12.62
C ILE A 88 -8.06 -3.24 12.70
N GLU A 89 -8.90 -3.44 13.71
CA GLU A 89 -9.61 -4.70 13.92
C GLU A 89 -10.79 -4.87 12.95
N ALA A 90 -11.22 -6.13 12.77
CA ALA A 90 -12.25 -6.49 11.79
C ALA A 90 -13.62 -5.81 12.00
N ASP A 91 -13.91 -5.36 13.22
CA ASP A 91 -15.15 -4.69 13.62
C ASP A 91 -15.06 -3.15 13.59
N GLN A 92 -13.91 -2.59 13.17
CA GLN A 92 -13.66 -1.15 13.14
C GLN A 92 -13.93 -0.50 11.77
N ALA A 93 -15.04 -0.86 11.12
CA ALA A 93 -15.40 -0.34 9.80
C ALA A 93 -15.54 1.20 9.78
N ASP A 94 -16.11 1.80 10.84
CA ASP A 94 -16.26 3.25 10.95
C ASP A 94 -14.89 3.96 11.02
N LEU A 95 -13.90 3.33 11.65
CA LEU A 95 -12.54 3.87 11.72
C LEU A 95 -11.88 3.88 10.35
N VAL A 96 -12.03 2.80 9.56
CA VAL A 96 -11.51 2.75 8.18
C VAL A 96 -12.18 3.80 7.31
N ALA A 97 -13.51 3.97 7.42
CA ALA A 97 -14.24 5.02 6.70
C ALA A 97 -13.70 6.42 7.05
N ALA A 98 -13.42 6.68 8.33
CA ALA A 98 -12.84 7.96 8.76
C ALA A 98 -11.43 8.18 8.18
N TYR A 99 -10.60 7.14 8.14
CA TYR A 99 -9.29 7.22 7.48
C TYR A 99 -9.38 7.45 5.97
N ALA A 100 -10.36 6.83 5.29
CA ALA A 100 -10.58 7.06 3.85
C ALA A 100 -10.95 8.53 3.57
N MET A 101 -11.87 9.10 4.35
CA MET A 101 -12.23 10.53 4.25
C MET A 101 -11.03 11.44 4.55
N CYS A 102 -10.20 11.06 5.52
CA CYS A 102 -8.98 11.79 5.85
C CYS A 102 -7.96 11.74 4.71
N ALA A 103 -7.74 10.57 4.11
CA ALA A 103 -6.85 10.39 2.96
C ALA A 103 -7.32 11.24 1.76
N GLU A 104 -8.61 11.24 1.46
CA GLU A 104 -9.19 12.12 0.42
C GLU A 104 -8.94 13.60 0.76
N SER A 105 -9.13 14.01 2.01
CA SER A 105 -8.92 15.39 2.46
C SER A 105 -7.45 15.83 2.36
N TYR A 106 -6.50 14.91 2.52
CA TYR A 106 -5.08 15.16 2.25
C TYR A 106 -4.76 15.24 0.75
N GLY A 107 -5.70 14.90 -0.14
CA GLY A 107 -5.49 14.88 -1.59
C GLY A 107 -4.75 13.63 -2.07
N PHE A 108 -4.75 12.55 -1.32
CA PHE A 108 -4.24 11.27 -1.79
C PHE A 108 -5.12 10.74 -2.93
N SER A 109 -4.50 10.04 -3.87
CA SER A 109 -5.19 9.35 -4.97
C SER A 109 -5.44 7.88 -4.69
N ILE A 110 -4.72 7.32 -3.71
CA ILE A 110 -4.73 5.89 -3.39
C ILE A 110 -4.95 5.70 -1.88
N LEU A 111 -5.73 4.69 -1.53
CA LEU A 111 -5.78 4.13 -0.18
C LEU A 111 -5.45 2.65 -0.25
N TYR A 112 -4.50 2.20 0.56
CA TYR A 112 -4.10 0.81 0.63
C TYR A 112 -4.44 0.21 1.99
N LEU A 113 -5.22 -0.87 2.00
CA LEU A 113 -5.51 -1.69 3.18
C LEU A 113 -4.65 -2.94 3.15
N GLU A 114 -3.83 -3.13 4.17
CA GLU A 114 -2.83 -4.20 4.26
C GLU A 114 -3.08 -5.09 5.49
N ALA A 115 -3.21 -6.39 5.30
CA ALA A 115 -3.31 -7.35 6.42
C ALA A 115 -1.95 -7.90 6.89
N GLY A 116 -0.89 -7.59 6.17
CA GLY A 116 0.47 -8.11 6.41
C GLY A 116 0.89 -9.17 5.39
N SER A 117 2.12 -9.05 4.89
CA SER A 117 2.68 -10.06 3.99
C SER A 117 2.72 -11.42 4.67
N GLY A 118 2.21 -12.45 4.00
CA GLY A 118 2.11 -13.79 4.56
C GLY A 118 1.04 -13.99 5.64
N ALA A 119 0.17 -13.02 5.87
CA ALA A 119 -0.93 -13.14 6.83
C ALA A 119 -1.82 -14.37 6.54
N ASP A 120 -2.30 -15.02 7.60
CA ASP A 120 -3.19 -16.18 7.46
C ASP A 120 -4.62 -15.76 7.09
N THR A 121 -5.00 -14.53 7.40
CA THR A 121 -6.30 -13.96 7.07
C THR A 121 -6.12 -12.66 6.29
N PRO A 122 -6.86 -12.47 5.16
CA PRO A 122 -6.86 -11.22 4.43
C PRO A 122 -7.62 -10.12 5.17
N VAL A 123 -7.55 -8.89 4.63
CA VAL A 123 -8.39 -7.78 5.12
C VAL A 123 -9.86 -8.17 5.11
N ASN A 124 -10.55 -7.90 6.23
CA ASN A 124 -11.98 -8.19 6.35
C ASN A 124 -12.77 -7.44 5.27
N PRO A 125 -13.66 -8.10 4.49
CA PRO A 125 -14.47 -7.46 3.46
C PRO A 125 -15.32 -6.28 3.94
N GLU A 126 -15.74 -6.25 5.20
CA GLU A 126 -16.50 -5.11 5.75
C GLU A 126 -15.66 -3.84 5.84
N LEU A 127 -14.34 -3.96 6.15
CA LEU A 127 -13.41 -2.84 6.14
C LEU A 127 -13.24 -2.29 4.71
N ILE A 128 -13.15 -3.18 3.72
CA ILE A 128 -13.02 -2.81 2.30
C ILE A 128 -14.27 -2.05 1.85
N ARG A 129 -15.48 -2.57 2.17
CA ARG A 129 -16.76 -1.91 1.86
C ARG A 129 -16.85 -0.53 2.50
N ALA A 130 -16.44 -0.42 3.76
CA ALA A 130 -16.46 0.85 4.48
C ALA A 130 -15.53 1.90 3.85
N ALA A 131 -14.31 1.50 3.48
CA ALA A 131 -13.38 2.38 2.78
C ALA A 131 -13.95 2.85 1.43
N LYS A 132 -14.47 1.91 0.63
CA LYS A 132 -15.02 2.21 -0.71
C LYS A 132 -16.27 3.09 -0.65
N ALA A 133 -17.14 2.87 0.34
CA ALA A 133 -18.33 3.69 0.53
C ALA A 133 -18.02 5.11 1.03
N ALA A 134 -16.86 5.30 1.69
CA ALA A 134 -16.47 6.58 2.27
C ALA A 134 -15.86 7.56 1.25
N SER A 135 -15.33 7.06 0.12
CA SER A 135 -14.75 7.89 -0.94
C SER A 135 -14.84 7.19 -2.30
N ASP A 136 -15.34 7.91 -3.29
CA ASP A 136 -15.40 7.51 -4.70
C ASP A 136 -14.18 8.01 -5.51
N LYS A 137 -13.32 8.82 -4.89
CA LYS A 137 -12.14 9.42 -5.55
C LYS A 137 -10.87 8.61 -5.34
N LEU A 138 -10.82 7.79 -4.27
CA LEU A 138 -9.65 6.99 -3.96
C LEU A 138 -9.66 5.68 -4.77
N VAL A 139 -8.52 5.35 -5.36
CA VAL A 139 -8.25 3.99 -5.84
C VAL A 139 -7.93 3.12 -4.63
N LEU A 140 -8.75 2.10 -4.38
CA LEU A 140 -8.61 1.24 -3.22
C LEU A 140 -7.77 0.01 -3.54
N LEU A 141 -6.57 -0.07 -2.97
CA LEU A 141 -5.70 -1.23 -3.01
C LEU A 141 -5.94 -2.12 -1.79
N VAL A 142 -5.90 -3.43 -1.99
CA VAL A 142 -6.01 -4.40 -0.90
C VAL A 142 -4.95 -5.48 -1.04
N GLY A 143 -4.21 -5.75 0.04
CA GLY A 143 -3.18 -6.77 0.07
C GLY A 143 -3.03 -7.45 1.43
N GLY A 144 -2.11 -8.41 1.47
CA GLY A 144 -1.88 -9.26 2.63
C GLY A 144 -2.86 -10.43 2.74
N GLY A 145 -2.34 -11.64 2.91
CA GLY A 145 -3.14 -12.87 3.06
C GLY A 145 -3.90 -13.34 1.81
N ILE A 146 -3.70 -12.71 0.66
CA ILE A 146 -4.35 -13.11 -0.61
C ILE A 146 -3.47 -14.14 -1.30
N ARG A 147 -3.90 -15.41 -1.25
CA ARG A 147 -3.13 -16.57 -1.74
C ARG A 147 -3.78 -17.31 -2.90
N ASP A 148 -5.01 -16.96 -3.25
CA ASP A 148 -5.77 -17.60 -4.33
C ASP A 148 -6.80 -16.66 -4.97
N GLY A 149 -7.34 -17.11 -6.11
CA GLY A 149 -8.34 -16.35 -6.85
C GLY A 149 -9.67 -16.16 -6.10
N ALA A 150 -10.03 -17.08 -5.21
CA ALA A 150 -11.26 -16.96 -4.42
C ALA A 150 -11.15 -15.82 -3.40
N THR A 151 -10.02 -15.76 -2.71
CA THR A 151 -9.70 -14.68 -1.75
C THR A 151 -9.60 -13.33 -2.46
N ALA A 152 -8.91 -13.29 -3.62
CA ALA A 152 -8.85 -12.07 -4.44
C ALA A 152 -10.23 -11.60 -4.87
N LYS A 153 -11.09 -12.54 -5.30
CA LYS A 153 -12.47 -12.23 -5.69
C LYS A 153 -13.30 -11.65 -4.54
N LEU A 154 -13.15 -12.15 -3.33
CA LEU A 154 -13.85 -11.60 -2.15
C LEU A 154 -13.47 -10.12 -1.91
N ALA A 155 -12.20 -9.76 -2.07
CA ALA A 155 -11.77 -8.38 -1.92
C ALA A 155 -12.32 -7.48 -3.05
N ILE A 156 -12.32 -7.95 -4.31
CA ILE A 156 -12.90 -7.23 -5.44
C ILE A 156 -14.43 -7.06 -5.26
N ASP A 157 -15.14 -8.12 -4.88
CA ASP A 157 -16.60 -8.06 -4.63
C ASP A 157 -16.94 -7.11 -3.46
N ALA A 158 -15.99 -6.88 -2.55
CA ALA A 158 -16.12 -5.91 -1.45
C ALA A 158 -15.80 -4.46 -1.87
N GLY A 159 -15.21 -4.24 -3.05
CA GLY A 159 -14.96 -2.92 -3.60
C GLY A 159 -13.49 -2.54 -3.78
N ALA A 160 -12.55 -3.49 -3.64
CA ALA A 160 -11.16 -3.24 -4.00
C ALA A 160 -11.04 -3.00 -5.51
N ASP A 161 -10.32 -1.94 -5.90
CA ASP A 161 -10.02 -1.65 -7.29
C ASP A 161 -8.81 -2.45 -7.77
N TRP A 162 -7.83 -2.68 -6.89
CA TRP A 162 -6.60 -3.42 -7.17
C TRP A 162 -6.28 -4.38 -6.04
N ILE A 163 -5.69 -5.54 -6.40
CA ILE A 163 -5.17 -6.56 -5.49
C ILE A 163 -3.66 -6.55 -5.51
N VAL A 164 -3.05 -6.57 -4.32
CA VAL A 164 -1.60 -6.70 -4.16
C VAL A 164 -1.29 -8.11 -3.64
N THR A 165 -0.49 -8.85 -4.40
CA THR A 165 0.01 -10.18 -4.03
C THR A 165 1.53 -10.15 -3.97
N GLY A 166 2.13 -10.68 -2.92
CA GLY A 166 3.59 -10.81 -2.76
C GLY A 166 4.04 -12.25 -2.93
N ASN A 167 3.86 -13.06 -1.91
CA ASN A 167 4.36 -14.44 -1.83
C ASN A 167 3.90 -15.32 -3.01
N LEU A 168 2.69 -15.11 -3.52
CA LEU A 168 2.19 -15.87 -4.67
C LEU A 168 3.07 -15.67 -5.92
N ALA A 169 3.57 -14.44 -6.14
CA ALA A 169 4.46 -14.14 -7.27
C ALA A 169 5.87 -14.70 -7.06
N GLU A 170 6.33 -14.76 -5.80
CA GLU A 170 7.66 -15.30 -5.45
C GLU A 170 7.74 -16.82 -5.64
N GLU A 171 6.63 -17.55 -5.49
CA GLU A 171 6.57 -19.01 -5.68
C GLU A 171 6.66 -19.44 -7.15
N PHE A 172 6.48 -18.52 -8.11
CA PHE A 172 6.52 -18.79 -9.56
C PHE A 172 7.82 -18.31 -10.22
N VAL A 173 8.79 -17.80 -9.47
CA VAL A 173 10.10 -17.38 -9.98
C VAL A 173 11.13 -18.48 -9.66
N ASP A 174 11.12 -19.55 -10.46
CA ASP A 174 12.19 -20.54 -10.58
C ASP A 174 13.06 -20.28 -11.83
#